data_7379f0e7faadaa00d7b1de702f2a18b9
#
_entry.id   7379f0e7faadaa00d7b1de702f2a18b9
#
_cell.length_a   1.000
_cell.length_b   1.000
_cell.length_c   1.000
_cell.angle_alpha   90.00
_cell.angle_beta   90.00
_cell.angle_gamma   90.00
#
_symmetry.space_group_name_H-M   'P 1'
#
loop_
_entity.id
_entity.type
_entity.pdbx_description
1 polymer ?
#
loop_
_entity_poly.entity_id
_entity_poly.type
_entity_poly.pdbx_seq_one_letter_code
_entity_poly.pdbx_strand_id
1 'polypeptide(L)'
;MKKQLALASAILGLAVSFGAPVVSNAAYQLNEEVKDPTPALKEASTIGVRTHETKELQNLQNKDAIVVMSFGTTYKETRAKTIDATVDAIKAAHPNTKVVTAFTSHIIRDRIQQKEGITYPTPEEALDQLKAEGYTRVALTTLDVIPGMEYNYDVAVYNLYKNNFKKMTLGTPLMYWMGQEGQTDEVIQTIKAVQSQFPTIGKEDAVLIMAHGTPDPANAYYSV
;
A
#
# COMPACT_ATOMS: atom_id res chain seq x y z
N MET A 1 -24.70 -12.71 -18.47
CA MET A 1 -25.05 -12.82 -17.05
C MET A 1 -23.78 -12.68 -16.21
N LYS A 2 -23.81 -11.74 -15.34
CA LYS A 2 -22.82 -11.19 -14.44
C LYS A 2 -21.92 -12.22 -13.75
N LYS A 3 -20.58 -12.16 -14.00
CA LYS A 3 -19.57 -12.65 -13.07
C LYS A 3 -18.80 -11.42 -12.54
N GLN A 4 -19.48 -10.66 -11.69
CA GLN A 4 -18.81 -9.81 -10.69
C GLN A 4 -18.68 -10.72 -9.49
N LEU A 5 -17.49 -10.94 -9.01
CA LEU A 5 -17.07 -11.31 -7.66
C LEU A 5 -15.83 -12.21 -7.68
N ALA A 6 -14.70 -11.63 -7.75
CA ALA A 6 -13.48 -12.30 -7.25
C ALA A 6 -12.42 -11.32 -6.73
N LEU A 7 -12.60 -10.00 -6.92
CA LEU A 7 -11.65 -9.02 -6.38
C LEU A 7 -11.85 -8.71 -4.89
N ALA A 8 -12.99 -9.08 -4.31
CA ALA A 8 -13.32 -8.73 -2.92
C ALA A 8 -12.54 -9.52 -1.86
N SER A 9 -11.93 -10.64 -2.23
CA SER A 9 -11.27 -11.51 -1.24
C SER A 9 -9.79 -11.21 -1.01
N ALA A 10 -9.12 -10.52 -1.92
CA ALA A 10 -7.71 -10.13 -1.74
C ALA A 10 -7.52 -8.86 -0.89
N ILE A 11 -8.60 -8.09 -0.67
CA ILE A 11 -8.57 -6.85 0.11
C ILE A 11 -8.60 -7.11 1.62
N LEU A 12 -8.85 -8.34 2.07
CA LEU A 12 -8.98 -8.68 3.49
C LEU A 12 -7.66 -8.65 4.28
N GLY A 13 -6.52 -8.45 3.64
CA GLY A 13 -5.22 -8.26 4.31
C GLY A 13 -4.95 -6.82 4.76
N LEU A 14 -5.70 -5.84 4.28
CA LEU A 14 -5.58 -4.43 4.65
C LEU A 14 -6.42 -4.11 5.89
N ALA A 15 -6.11 -4.74 7.02
CA ALA A 15 -6.65 -4.31 8.31
C ALA A 15 -6.02 -2.96 8.69
N VAL A 16 -6.56 -1.88 8.15
CA VAL A 16 -6.28 -0.54 8.67
C VAL A 16 -7.02 -0.41 10.00
N SER A 17 -6.44 -0.90 11.09
CA SER A 17 -7.04 -0.76 12.41
C SER A 17 -6.49 0.48 13.10
N PHE A 18 -7.32 1.49 13.24
CA PHE A 18 -7.04 2.65 14.08
C PHE A 18 -7.21 2.38 15.58
N GLY A 19 -7.79 1.26 15.96
CA GLY A 19 -8.33 1.05 17.32
C GLY A 19 -7.67 0.02 18.23
N ALA A 20 -6.82 -0.86 17.73
CA ALA A 20 -6.00 -1.74 18.56
C ALA A 20 -4.53 -1.43 18.32
N PRO A 21 -3.62 -1.63 19.29
CA PRO A 21 -2.24 -1.74 18.92
C PRO A 21 -2.20 -2.88 17.91
N VAL A 22 -1.99 -2.54 16.64
CA VAL A 22 -1.49 -3.54 15.71
C VAL A 22 -0.19 -3.96 16.37
N VAL A 23 -0.17 -5.11 17.00
CA VAL A 23 1.05 -5.82 17.20
C VAL A 23 1.53 -6.03 15.77
N SER A 24 2.30 -5.08 15.26
CA SER A 24 3.15 -5.38 14.14
C SER A 24 4.01 -6.49 14.71
N ASN A 25 3.68 -7.70 14.38
CA ASN A 25 4.67 -8.74 14.39
C ASN A 25 5.69 -8.29 13.33
N ALA A 26 6.49 -7.27 13.70
CA ALA A 26 7.75 -7.06 13.07
C ALA A 26 8.45 -8.40 13.27
N ALA A 27 8.41 -9.22 12.24
CA ALA A 27 8.95 -10.56 12.28
C ALA A 27 10.47 -10.56 12.55
N TYR A 28 11.07 -9.40 12.52
CA TYR A 28 12.49 -9.19 12.75
C TYR A 28 12.70 -8.28 13.95
N GLN A 29 13.27 -8.83 15.01
CA GLN A 29 13.72 -8.05 16.16
C GLN A 29 15.25 -8.04 16.16
N LEU A 30 15.81 -6.89 16.49
CA LEU A 30 17.26 -6.81 16.74
C LEU A 30 17.63 -7.78 17.87
N ASN A 31 18.78 -8.42 17.74
CA ASN A 31 19.30 -9.28 18.79
C ASN A 31 19.36 -8.51 20.12
N GLU A 32 18.98 -9.17 21.22
CA GLU A 32 18.92 -8.59 22.58
C GLU A 32 20.29 -8.10 23.08
N GLU A 33 21.38 -8.54 22.47
CA GLU A 33 22.73 -8.06 22.76
C GLU A 33 22.98 -6.64 22.24
N VAL A 34 22.14 -6.14 21.31
CA VAL A 34 22.23 -4.76 20.81
C VAL A 34 21.58 -3.81 21.82
N LYS A 35 22.36 -3.30 22.75
CA LYS A 35 21.86 -2.50 23.89
C LYS A 35 21.35 -1.12 23.44
N ASP A 36 22.06 -0.44 22.55
CA ASP A 36 21.78 0.92 22.12
C ASP A 36 21.77 1.04 20.60
N PRO A 37 20.74 0.51 19.91
CA PRO A 37 20.68 0.57 18.47
C PRO A 37 20.52 1.99 17.96
N THR A 38 21.39 2.38 17.01
CA THR A 38 21.30 3.68 16.36
C THR A 38 19.99 3.85 15.60
N PRO A 39 19.52 5.09 15.34
CA PRO A 39 18.32 5.30 14.50
C PRO A 39 18.41 4.64 13.13
N ALA A 40 19.59 4.66 12.51
CA ALA A 40 19.81 4.01 11.21
C ALA A 40 19.67 2.49 11.29
N LEU A 41 20.20 1.86 12.35
CA LEU A 41 20.05 0.40 12.54
C LEU A 41 18.59 0.02 12.80
N LYS A 42 17.87 0.81 13.61
CA LYS A 42 16.43 0.60 13.82
C LYS A 42 15.66 0.70 12.53
N GLU A 43 15.92 1.72 11.72
CA GLU A 43 15.25 1.89 10.42
C GLU A 43 15.58 0.73 9.47
N ALA A 44 16.85 0.34 9.37
CA ALA A 44 17.29 -0.76 8.51
C ALA A 44 16.71 -2.13 8.92
N SER A 45 16.37 -2.31 10.20
CA SER A 45 15.76 -3.54 10.71
C SER A 45 14.22 -3.53 10.66
N THR A 46 13.60 -2.43 10.23
CA THR A 46 12.15 -2.32 10.15
C THR A 46 11.64 -3.00 8.89
N ILE A 47 10.84 -4.05 9.05
CA ILE A 47 10.18 -4.78 7.97
C ILE A 47 8.67 -4.88 8.22
N GLY A 48 7.90 -5.15 7.17
CA GLY A 48 6.45 -5.25 7.25
C GLY A 48 5.76 -3.88 7.43
N VAL A 49 4.62 -3.89 8.09
CA VAL A 49 3.85 -2.67 8.36
C VAL A 49 4.64 -1.74 9.27
N ARG A 50 4.82 -0.50 8.83
CA ARG A 50 5.50 0.54 9.61
C ARG A 50 4.48 1.32 10.43
N THR A 51 4.80 1.59 11.68
CA THR A 51 3.96 2.40 12.57
C THR A 51 4.81 3.38 13.37
N HIS A 52 4.36 4.63 13.42
CA HIS A 52 4.98 5.67 14.22
C HIS A 52 3.93 6.45 15.02
N GLU A 53 4.24 6.75 16.27
CA GLU A 53 3.43 7.60 17.13
C GLU A 53 4.29 8.77 17.63
N THR A 54 3.85 10.00 17.35
CA THR A 54 4.54 11.22 17.75
C THR A 54 4.10 11.61 19.15
N LYS A 55 5.01 11.57 20.11
CA LYS A 55 4.72 11.78 21.53
C LYS A 55 4.11 13.15 21.83
N GLU A 56 4.61 14.17 21.17
CA GLU A 56 4.19 15.57 21.35
C GLU A 56 2.76 15.84 20.87
N LEU A 57 2.21 14.98 20.03
CA LEU A 57 0.90 15.12 19.43
C LEU A 57 -0.17 14.23 20.08
N GLN A 58 0.16 13.46 21.15
CA GLN A 58 -0.76 12.48 21.74
C GLN A 58 -2.02 13.11 22.34
N ASN A 59 -1.96 14.38 22.73
CA ASN A 59 -3.11 15.11 23.29
C ASN A 59 -4.13 15.58 22.24
N LEU A 60 -3.81 15.49 20.95
CA LEU A 60 -4.73 15.85 19.88
C LEU A 60 -5.89 14.86 19.79
N GLN A 61 -7.09 15.36 19.47
CA GLN A 61 -8.24 14.51 19.19
C GLN A 61 -7.97 13.62 17.97
N ASN A 62 -8.49 12.40 17.99
CA ASN A 62 -8.35 11.49 16.86
C ASN A 62 -9.26 11.93 15.71
N LYS A 63 -8.66 12.15 14.56
CA LYS A 63 -9.34 12.38 13.30
C LYS A 63 -8.60 11.59 12.23
N ASP A 64 -9.27 10.63 11.63
CA ASP A 64 -8.66 9.57 10.85
C ASP A 64 -8.78 9.79 9.35
N ALA A 65 -7.72 9.49 8.62
CA ALA A 65 -7.72 9.45 7.17
C ALA A 65 -6.90 8.28 6.63
N ILE A 66 -7.24 7.85 5.42
CA ILE A 66 -6.51 6.86 4.65
C ILE A 66 -6.02 7.53 3.36
N VAL A 67 -4.74 7.40 3.06
CA VAL A 67 -4.17 7.76 1.76
C VAL A 67 -3.88 6.48 0.99
N VAL A 68 -4.54 6.31 -0.14
CA VAL A 68 -4.29 5.20 -1.06
C VAL A 68 -3.32 5.68 -2.12
N MET A 69 -2.11 5.16 -2.07
CA MET A 69 -1.03 5.50 -2.99
C MET A 69 -1.00 4.52 -4.16
N SER A 70 -0.80 5.01 -5.35
CA SER A 70 -0.70 4.23 -6.58
C SER A 70 0.19 4.94 -7.59
N PHE A 71 0.91 4.18 -8.41
CA PHE A 71 1.62 4.75 -9.55
C PHE A 71 0.68 5.49 -10.50
N GLY A 72 -0.56 5.01 -10.62
CA GLY A 72 -1.58 5.57 -11.50
C GLY A 72 -1.56 5.01 -12.91
N THR A 73 -2.56 5.38 -13.70
CA THR A 73 -2.64 5.08 -15.13
C THR A 73 -3.44 6.14 -15.86
N THR A 74 -3.00 6.48 -17.08
CA THR A 74 -3.73 7.39 -17.98
C THR A 74 -4.89 6.73 -18.71
N TYR A 75 -5.02 5.41 -18.62
CA TYR A 75 -6.10 4.67 -19.26
C TYR A 75 -7.33 4.68 -18.35
N LYS A 76 -8.32 5.50 -18.70
CA LYS A 76 -9.53 5.74 -17.90
C LYS A 76 -10.28 4.46 -17.52
N GLU A 77 -10.49 3.57 -18.51
CA GLU A 77 -11.20 2.31 -18.23
C GLU A 77 -10.41 1.37 -17.30
N THR A 78 -9.09 1.30 -17.48
CA THR A 78 -8.21 0.52 -16.61
C THR A 78 -8.26 1.10 -15.20
N ARG A 79 -8.10 2.43 -15.06
CA ARG A 79 -8.18 3.12 -13.76
C ARG A 79 -9.48 2.81 -13.05
N ALA A 80 -10.61 2.94 -13.75
CA ALA A 80 -11.93 2.66 -13.19
C ALA A 80 -12.11 1.20 -12.72
N LYS A 81 -11.56 0.24 -13.46
CA LYS A 81 -11.69 -1.19 -13.16
C LYS A 81 -10.71 -1.69 -12.09
N THR A 82 -9.65 -0.97 -11.81
CA THR A 82 -8.58 -1.36 -10.87
C THR A 82 -8.47 -0.40 -9.71
N ILE A 83 -7.84 0.75 -9.90
CA ILE A 83 -7.55 1.72 -8.83
C ILE A 83 -8.84 2.22 -8.20
N ASP A 84 -9.76 2.76 -9.00
CA ASP A 84 -11.00 3.35 -8.49
C ASP A 84 -11.87 2.30 -7.80
N ALA A 85 -12.00 1.10 -8.39
CA ALA A 85 -12.74 -0.01 -7.78
C ALA A 85 -12.14 -0.44 -6.41
N THR A 86 -10.81 -0.45 -6.28
CA THR A 86 -10.13 -0.76 -5.02
C THR A 86 -10.35 0.35 -4.00
N VAL A 87 -10.21 1.61 -4.41
CA VAL A 87 -10.49 2.78 -3.55
C VAL A 87 -11.93 2.79 -3.06
N ASP A 88 -12.90 2.47 -3.93
CA ASP A 88 -14.31 2.40 -3.56
C ASP A 88 -14.59 1.26 -2.56
N ALA A 89 -13.91 0.13 -2.69
CA ALA A 89 -13.99 -0.96 -1.71
C ALA A 89 -13.42 -0.52 -0.35
N ILE A 90 -12.30 0.23 -0.32
CA ILE A 90 -11.73 0.80 0.91
C ILE A 90 -12.71 1.80 1.54
N LYS A 91 -13.29 2.70 0.76
CA LYS A 91 -14.33 3.65 1.25
C LYS A 91 -15.54 2.93 1.84
N ALA A 92 -15.99 1.86 1.19
CA ALA A 92 -17.11 1.06 1.68
C ALA A 92 -16.80 0.35 3.00
N ALA A 93 -15.57 -0.11 3.17
CA ALA A 93 -15.09 -0.73 4.41
C ALA A 93 -14.87 0.30 5.55
N HIS A 94 -14.63 1.57 5.20
CA HIS A 94 -14.34 2.66 6.15
C HIS A 94 -15.24 3.87 5.93
N PRO A 95 -16.58 3.74 6.10
CA PRO A 95 -17.55 4.77 5.67
C PRO A 95 -17.42 6.10 6.41
N ASN A 96 -16.81 6.11 7.60
CA ASN A 96 -16.63 7.31 8.44
C ASN A 96 -15.19 7.86 8.39
N THR A 97 -14.36 7.35 7.48
CA THR A 97 -12.96 7.75 7.36
C THR A 97 -12.73 8.45 6.02
N LYS A 98 -12.05 9.59 6.02
CA LYS A 98 -11.66 10.25 4.77
C LYS A 98 -10.66 9.37 4.02
N VAL A 99 -10.94 9.07 2.76
CA VAL A 99 -10.06 8.34 1.86
C VAL A 99 -9.60 9.26 0.74
N VAL A 100 -8.30 9.41 0.58
CA VAL A 100 -7.67 10.22 -0.47
C VAL A 100 -6.87 9.30 -1.37
N THR A 101 -7.05 9.42 -2.69
CA THR A 101 -6.22 8.75 -3.67
C THR A 101 -5.08 9.66 -4.07
N ALA A 102 -3.85 9.20 -3.96
CA ALA A 102 -2.66 9.92 -4.36
C ALA A 102 -1.87 9.13 -5.41
N PHE A 103 -1.35 9.82 -6.43
CA PHE A 103 -0.55 9.16 -7.46
C PHE A 103 0.93 9.50 -7.30
N THR A 104 1.76 8.48 -7.29
CA THR A 104 3.22 8.61 -7.15
C THR A 104 3.89 9.02 -8.46
N SER A 105 3.30 8.70 -9.62
CA SER A 105 3.84 9.11 -10.91
C SER A 105 3.39 10.53 -11.30
N HIS A 106 4.30 11.50 -11.23
CA HIS A 106 4.05 12.87 -11.66
C HIS A 106 3.64 12.95 -13.13
N ILE A 107 4.30 12.18 -14.01
CA ILE A 107 3.98 12.15 -15.44
C ILE A 107 2.53 11.69 -15.69
N ILE A 108 2.08 10.67 -14.97
CA ILE A 108 0.71 10.16 -15.10
C ILE A 108 -0.29 11.21 -14.61
N ARG A 109 -0.04 11.85 -13.48
CA ARG A 109 -0.86 12.94 -12.94
C ARG A 109 -1.05 14.07 -13.96
N ASP A 110 0.07 14.57 -14.49
CA ASP A 110 0.08 15.68 -15.45
C ASP A 110 -0.70 15.33 -16.71
N ARG A 111 -0.53 14.12 -17.23
CA ARG A 111 -1.24 13.64 -18.41
C ARG A 111 -2.75 13.51 -18.17
N ILE A 112 -3.17 13.05 -16.99
CA ILE A 112 -4.59 12.97 -16.63
C ILE A 112 -5.17 14.38 -16.49
N GLN A 113 -4.48 15.27 -15.82
CA GLN A 113 -4.92 16.66 -15.69
C GLN A 113 -5.07 17.34 -17.06
N GLN A 114 -4.12 17.15 -17.98
CA GLN A 114 -4.18 17.72 -19.33
C GLN A 114 -5.32 17.13 -20.18
N LYS A 115 -5.58 15.82 -20.06
CA LYS A 115 -6.55 15.12 -20.89
C LYS A 115 -7.97 15.13 -20.35
N GLU A 116 -8.12 15.10 -19.04
CA GLU A 116 -9.39 14.88 -18.36
C GLU A 116 -9.78 16.03 -17.42
N GLY A 117 -8.87 16.97 -17.15
CA GLY A 117 -9.09 18.05 -16.18
C GLY A 117 -9.16 17.58 -14.73
N ILE A 118 -8.76 16.34 -14.46
CA ILE A 118 -8.76 15.73 -13.12
C ILE A 118 -7.37 15.89 -12.51
N THR A 119 -7.31 16.42 -11.29
CA THR A 119 -6.06 16.56 -10.52
C THR A 119 -6.01 15.54 -9.40
N TYR A 120 -5.04 14.62 -9.46
CA TYR A 120 -4.70 13.74 -8.35
C TYR A 120 -3.54 14.37 -7.56
N PRO A 121 -3.60 14.41 -6.21
CA PRO A 121 -2.45 14.87 -5.42
C PRO A 121 -1.29 13.87 -5.51
N THR A 122 -0.08 14.33 -5.25
CA THR A 122 1.02 13.44 -4.82
C THR A 122 0.75 12.96 -3.39
N PRO A 123 1.46 11.93 -2.90
CA PRO A 123 1.36 11.54 -1.49
C PRO A 123 1.67 12.71 -0.54
N GLU A 124 2.68 13.53 -0.84
CA GLU A 124 3.06 14.70 -0.03
C GLU A 124 1.95 15.76 -0.04
N GLU A 125 1.41 16.11 -1.22
CA GLU A 125 0.30 17.08 -1.33
C GLU A 125 -0.93 16.60 -0.56
N ALA A 126 -1.23 15.30 -0.61
CA ALA A 126 -2.33 14.70 0.15
C ALA A 126 -2.10 14.81 1.66
N LEU A 127 -0.89 14.54 2.13
CA LEU A 127 -0.53 14.62 3.54
C LEU A 127 -0.52 16.07 4.06
N ASP A 128 0.00 17.01 3.29
CA ASP A 128 -0.05 18.43 3.63
C ASP A 128 -1.48 18.94 3.74
N GLN A 129 -2.34 18.55 2.81
CA GLN A 129 -3.76 18.89 2.87
C GLN A 129 -4.44 18.29 4.10
N LEU A 130 -4.22 16.99 4.39
CA LEU A 130 -4.80 16.33 5.55
C LEU A 130 -4.36 16.99 6.86
N LYS A 131 -3.08 17.37 6.95
CA LYS A 131 -2.55 18.11 8.09
C LYS A 131 -3.25 19.46 8.26
N ALA A 132 -3.39 20.22 7.18
CA ALA A 132 -4.08 21.52 7.18
C ALA A 132 -5.55 21.39 7.58
N GLU A 133 -6.21 20.29 7.22
CA GLU A 133 -7.59 19.96 7.58
C GLU A 133 -7.73 19.39 9.01
N GLY A 134 -6.62 19.26 9.75
CA GLY A 134 -6.61 18.82 11.15
C GLY A 134 -6.75 17.30 11.33
N TYR A 135 -6.46 16.49 10.33
CA TYR A 135 -6.34 15.04 10.51
C TYR A 135 -5.11 14.73 11.34
N THR A 136 -5.26 13.81 12.30
CA THR A 136 -4.23 13.51 13.29
C THR A 136 -3.68 12.10 13.18
N ARG A 137 -4.47 11.16 12.65
CA ARG A 137 -4.03 9.79 12.41
C ARG A 137 -4.21 9.44 10.94
N VAL A 138 -3.13 9.00 10.30
CA VAL A 138 -3.13 8.70 8.87
C VAL A 138 -2.59 7.29 8.63
N ALA A 139 -3.34 6.53 7.87
CA ALA A 139 -2.89 5.27 7.32
C ALA A 139 -2.53 5.46 5.84
N LEU A 140 -1.29 5.16 5.50
CA LEU A 140 -0.83 5.04 4.12
C LEU A 140 -1.01 3.59 3.69
N THR A 141 -1.68 3.37 2.57
CA THR A 141 -1.78 2.06 1.93
C THR A 141 -1.34 2.19 0.49
N THR A 142 -0.54 1.24 0.03
CA THR A 142 -0.06 1.22 -1.34
C THR A 142 -0.83 0.21 -2.19
N LEU A 143 -0.96 0.51 -3.47
CA LEU A 143 -1.43 -0.44 -4.49
C LEU A 143 -0.27 -1.03 -5.29
N ASP A 144 0.95 -0.86 -4.84
CA ASP A 144 2.12 -1.49 -5.42
C ASP A 144 2.04 -3.01 -5.26
N VAL A 145 2.52 -3.73 -6.27
CA VAL A 145 2.44 -5.19 -6.29
C VAL A 145 3.61 -5.82 -5.53
N ILE A 146 4.79 -5.20 -5.58
CA ILE A 146 6.05 -5.69 -4.99
C ILE A 146 6.74 -4.57 -4.22
N PRO A 147 7.65 -4.89 -3.26
CA PRO A 147 8.43 -3.88 -2.53
C PRO A 147 9.60 -3.35 -3.39
N GLY A 148 9.29 -2.81 -4.56
CA GLY A 148 10.23 -2.26 -5.52
C GLY A 148 10.49 -0.76 -5.35
N MET A 149 10.94 -0.12 -6.44
CA MET A 149 11.33 1.30 -6.45
C MET A 149 10.17 2.23 -6.08
N GLU A 150 8.96 1.91 -6.52
CA GLU A 150 7.76 2.69 -6.21
C GLU A 150 7.45 2.63 -4.71
N TYR A 151 7.51 1.44 -4.11
CA TYR A 151 7.33 1.30 -2.67
C TYR A 151 8.43 1.98 -1.86
N ASN A 152 9.67 2.03 -2.36
CA ASN A 152 10.74 2.80 -1.71
C ASN A 152 10.40 4.29 -1.65
N TYR A 153 9.69 4.83 -2.64
CA TYR A 153 9.17 6.19 -2.58
C TYR A 153 8.10 6.34 -1.49
N ASP A 154 7.18 5.40 -1.37
CA ASP A 154 6.17 5.39 -0.30
C ASP A 154 6.82 5.36 1.10
N VAL A 155 7.88 4.56 1.27
CA VAL A 155 8.67 4.52 2.51
C VAL A 155 9.37 5.86 2.77
N ALA A 156 9.90 6.51 1.74
CA ALA A 156 10.52 7.84 1.88
C ALA A 156 9.49 8.88 2.33
N VAL A 157 8.31 8.91 1.71
CA VAL A 157 7.21 9.79 2.12
C VAL A 157 6.80 9.53 3.58
N TYR A 158 6.60 8.26 3.96
CA TYR A 158 6.31 7.90 5.35
C TYR A 158 7.36 8.45 6.30
N ASN A 159 8.65 8.27 6.02
CA ASN A 159 9.73 8.74 6.88
C ASN A 159 9.81 10.25 7.01
N LEU A 160 9.50 10.99 5.93
CA LEU A 160 9.47 12.45 5.94
C LEU A 160 8.28 13.00 6.76
N TYR A 161 7.14 12.34 6.74
CA TYR A 161 5.89 12.86 7.29
C TYR A 161 5.47 12.26 8.63
N LYS A 162 6.01 11.13 9.05
CA LYS A 162 5.56 10.38 10.24
C LYS A 162 5.48 11.21 11.52
N ASN A 163 6.38 12.19 11.69
CA ASN A 163 6.38 13.09 12.85
C ASN A 163 5.35 14.25 12.77
N ASN A 164 4.67 14.41 11.63
CA ASN A 164 3.66 15.45 11.45
C ASN A 164 2.27 15.04 11.96
N PHE A 165 2.08 13.77 12.26
CA PHE A 165 0.81 13.21 12.70
C PHE A 165 0.94 12.53 14.05
N LYS A 166 -0.15 12.52 14.82
CA LYS A 166 -0.23 11.80 16.10
C LYS A 166 0.11 10.32 15.94
N LYS A 167 -0.38 9.73 14.85
CA LYS A 167 -0.07 8.36 14.44
C LYS A 167 -0.03 8.27 12.93
N MET A 168 0.97 7.61 12.40
CA MET A 168 1.06 7.27 10.99
C MET A 168 1.43 5.80 10.83
N THR A 169 0.77 5.13 9.90
CA THR A 169 1.10 3.76 9.50
C THR A 169 1.35 3.69 8.01
N LEU A 170 2.21 2.77 7.58
CA LEU A 170 2.40 2.41 6.17
C LEU A 170 2.24 0.91 6.01
N GLY A 171 1.28 0.51 5.17
CA GLY A 171 1.05 -0.88 4.78
C GLY A 171 2.13 -1.41 3.84
N THR A 172 2.14 -2.73 3.66
CA THR A 172 3.03 -3.41 2.72
C THR A 172 2.41 -3.47 1.31
N PRO A 173 3.22 -3.67 0.25
CA PRO A 173 2.72 -4.02 -1.07
C PRO A 173 1.92 -5.33 -1.07
N LEU A 174 1.27 -5.63 -2.19
CA LEU A 174 0.44 -6.84 -2.35
C LEU A 174 1.21 -8.14 -2.11
N MET A 175 2.44 -8.22 -2.64
CA MET A 175 3.35 -9.36 -2.45
C MET A 175 4.57 -8.87 -1.68
N TYR A 176 4.54 -9.00 -0.37
CA TYR A 176 5.64 -8.63 0.52
C TYR A 176 6.20 -9.85 1.25
N TRP A 177 5.33 -10.71 1.78
CA TRP A 177 5.69 -11.89 2.53
C TRP A 177 5.63 -13.15 1.65
N MET A 178 6.63 -14.01 1.79
CA MET A 178 6.75 -15.31 1.10
C MET A 178 6.68 -16.47 2.10
N GLY A 179 5.85 -16.37 3.12
CA GLY A 179 5.68 -17.41 4.14
C GLY A 179 6.75 -17.48 5.22
N GLN A 180 7.73 -16.57 5.24
CA GLN A 180 8.75 -16.52 6.29
C GLN A 180 8.18 -15.96 7.60
N GLU A 181 8.83 -16.30 8.71
CA GLU A 181 8.53 -15.81 10.06
C GLU A 181 7.05 -15.98 10.47
N GLY A 182 6.40 -17.04 10.00
CA GLY A 182 4.99 -17.31 10.28
C GLY A 182 4.01 -16.39 9.56
N GLN A 183 4.47 -15.55 8.65
CA GLN A 183 3.62 -14.74 7.79
C GLN A 183 2.99 -15.61 6.69
N THR A 184 1.88 -15.14 6.16
CA THR A 184 1.24 -15.79 5.02
C THR A 184 2.07 -15.63 3.75
N ASP A 185 2.11 -16.66 2.92
CA ASP A 185 2.69 -16.55 1.58
C ASP A 185 1.73 -15.77 0.66
N GLU A 186 2.02 -14.50 0.47
CA GLU A 186 1.20 -13.58 -0.33
C GLU A 186 1.40 -13.81 -1.83
N VAL A 187 2.54 -14.38 -2.24
CA VAL A 187 2.79 -14.74 -3.65
C VAL A 187 1.84 -15.86 -4.04
N ILE A 188 1.77 -16.93 -3.24
CA ILE A 188 0.81 -18.04 -3.49
C ILE A 188 -0.63 -17.53 -3.48
N GLN A 189 -1.01 -16.63 -2.56
CA GLN A 189 -2.36 -16.06 -2.52
C GLN A 189 -2.66 -15.25 -3.78
N THR A 190 -1.71 -14.43 -4.24
CA THR A 190 -1.85 -13.63 -5.45
C THR A 190 -1.99 -14.52 -6.68
N ILE A 191 -1.18 -15.56 -6.83
CA ILE A 191 -1.30 -16.52 -7.93
C ILE A 191 -2.66 -17.23 -7.92
N LYS A 192 -3.16 -17.66 -6.77
CA LYS A 192 -4.50 -18.25 -6.67
C LYS A 192 -5.61 -17.29 -7.11
N ALA A 193 -5.48 -16.00 -6.76
CA ALA A 193 -6.43 -14.98 -7.20
C ALA A 193 -6.38 -14.78 -8.72
N VAL A 194 -5.17 -14.71 -9.29
CA VAL A 194 -4.96 -14.55 -10.75
C VAL A 194 -5.46 -15.77 -11.51
N GLN A 195 -5.22 -16.99 -11.02
CA GLN A 195 -5.70 -18.24 -11.64
C GLN A 195 -7.21 -18.26 -11.85
N SER A 196 -7.97 -17.62 -10.97
CA SER A 196 -9.42 -17.53 -11.10
C SER A 196 -9.88 -16.79 -12.37
N GLN A 197 -8.98 -16.03 -12.99
CA GLN A 197 -9.23 -15.23 -14.19
C GLN A 197 -8.69 -15.90 -15.47
N PHE A 198 -7.99 -17.03 -15.35
CA PHE A 198 -7.49 -17.74 -16.51
C PHE A 198 -8.65 -18.25 -17.38
N PRO A 199 -8.51 -18.19 -18.70
CA PRO A 199 -9.48 -18.81 -19.59
C PRO A 199 -9.46 -20.33 -19.41
N THR A 200 -10.56 -20.98 -19.78
CA THR A 200 -10.54 -22.45 -19.93
C THR A 200 -9.59 -22.80 -21.08
N ILE A 201 -8.59 -23.62 -20.77
CA ILE A 201 -7.56 -24.03 -21.73
C ILE A 201 -7.66 -25.53 -22.02
N GLY A 202 -7.31 -25.94 -23.23
CA GLY A 202 -7.17 -27.33 -23.66
C GLY A 202 -5.84 -27.92 -23.23
N LYS A 203 -5.64 -29.23 -23.55
CA LYS A 203 -4.40 -29.93 -23.17
C LYS A 203 -3.14 -29.41 -23.88
N GLU A 204 -3.32 -28.81 -25.05
CA GLU A 204 -2.24 -28.27 -25.91
C GLU A 204 -2.05 -26.75 -25.69
N ASP A 205 -2.84 -26.13 -24.84
CA ASP A 205 -2.78 -24.70 -24.57
C ASP A 205 -1.87 -24.43 -23.36
N ALA A 206 -1.37 -23.20 -23.27
CA ALA A 206 -0.63 -22.68 -22.13
C ALA A 206 -1.07 -21.28 -21.76
N VAL A 207 -1.00 -20.95 -20.49
CA VAL A 207 -1.15 -19.57 -19.99
C VAL A 207 0.24 -18.99 -19.76
N LEU A 208 0.56 -17.92 -20.50
CA LEU A 208 1.80 -17.17 -20.28
C LEU A 208 1.53 -15.95 -19.41
N ILE A 209 2.15 -15.91 -18.24
CA ILE A 209 2.12 -14.74 -17.35
C ILE A 209 3.31 -13.87 -17.71
N MET A 210 3.02 -12.64 -18.17
CA MET A 210 4.05 -11.67 -18.50
C MET A 210 4.16 -10.64 -17.40
N ALA A 211 5.27 -10.65 -16.67
CA ALA A 211 5.58 -9.70 -15.62
C ALA A 211 6.28 -8.47 -16.18
N HIS A 212 6.11 -7.30 -15.55
CA HIS A 212 6.79 -6.07 -15.93
C HIS A 212 8.31 -6.18 -15.74
N GLY A 213 8.73 -6.78 -14.62
CA GLY A 213 10.13 -6.77 -14.20
C GLY A 213 10.56 -5.43 -13.59
N THR A 214 11.68 -5.43 -12.90
CA THR A 214 12.29 -4.23 -12.31
C THR A 214 13.81 -4.43 -12.17
N PRO A 215 14.64 -3.38 -12.28
CA PRO A 215 16.06 -3.47 -11.98
C PRO A 215 16.35 -3.62 -10.47
N ASP A 216 15.35 -3.45 -9.61
CA ASP A 216 15.46 -3.61 -8.16
C ASP A 216 15.56 -5.10 -7.78
N PRO A 217 16.25 -5.45 -6.66
CA PRO A 217 16.26 -6.82 -6.14
C PRO A 217 14.87 -7.45 -5.93
N ALA A 218 13.84 -6.63 -5.71
CA ALA A 218 12.44 -7.06 -5.67
C ALA A 218 11.96 -7.74 -6.96
N ASN A 219 12.75 -7.71 -8.05
CA ASN A 219 12.47 -8.51 -9.24
C ASN A 219 12.34 -10.01 -8.95
N ALA A 220 12.91 -10.48 -7.86
CA ALA A 220 12.76 -11.86 -7.39
C ALA A 220 11.29 -12.28 -7.20
N TYR A 221 10.40 -11.35 -6.82
CA TYR A 221 8.96 -11.60 -6.67
C TYR A 221 8.26 -12.01 -7.98
N TYR A 222 8.85 -11.70 -9.12
CA TYR A 222 8.35 -12.13 -10.44
C TYR A 222 8.88 -13.51 -10.88
N SER A 223 9.80 -14.09 -10.12
CA SER A 223 10.48 -15.35 -10.47
C SER A 223 10.11 -16.53 -9.56
N VAL A 224 9.34 -16.31 -8.52
CA VAL A 224 8.92 -17.33 -7.53
C VAL A 224 7.54 -17.88 -7.78
#